data_5b8ea7cb579754c8889412ba49c37051
#
_entry.id   5b8ea7cb579754c8889412ba49c37051
#
_cell.length_a   1.000
_cell.length_b   1.000
_cell.length_c   1.000
_cell.angle_alpha   90.00
_cell.angle_beta   90.00
_cell.angle_gamma   90.00
#
_symmetry.space_group_name_H-M   'P 1'
#
loop_
_entity.id
_entity.type
_entity.pdbx_description
1 polymer ?
#
loop_
_entity_poly.entity_id
_entity_poly.type
_entity_poly.pdbx_seq_one_letter_code
_entity_poly.pdbx_strand_id
1 'polypeptide(L)'
;MTAAEDTPPTPAKDATKGASKDAAQAVNATKDDAKDAPAPGSPGDTLTREDKRMAYLVYKLLDKKGKIKGANLKRGAKLFYQNCRPCHGEDGHRINFNPMGNPAFIGQRAREDMPTFWYQMNFGDEDRRMESYYDEITLDEMKDIAGYAQTLP
;
A
#
# COMPACT_ATOMS: atom_id res chain seq x y z
N MET A 1 -4.49 -9.56 -65.91
CA MET A 1 -5.28 -9.19 -64.70
C MET A 1 -4.30 -9.20 -63.54
N THR A 2 -3.84 -8.03 -63.18
CA THR A 2 -2.76 -7.78 -62.22
C THR A 2 -3.34 -7.55 -60.85
N ALA A 3 -2.97 -8.34 -59.85
CA ALA A 3 -3.30 -8.12 -58.45
C ALA A 3 -2.27 -7.15 -57.86
N ALA A 4 -2.76 -6.07 -57.28
CA ALA A 4 -1.95 -5.07 -56.58
C ALA A 4 -1.62 -5.58 -55.19
N GLU A 5 -0.32 -5.58 -54.85
CA GLU A 5 0.19 -5.78 -53.52
C GLU A 5 0.00 -4.48 -52.71
N ASP A 6 -0.73 -4.59 -51.64
CA ASP A 6 -0.93 -3.50 -50.68
C ASP A 6 0.04 -3.68 -49.52
N THR A 7 1.08 -2.82 -49.47
CA THR A 7 2.10 -2.81 -48.45
C THR A 7 1.67 -1.78 -47.38
N PRO A 8 1.55 -2.12 -46.08
CA PRO A 8 1.25 -1.14 -45.06
C PRO A 8 2.48 -0.28 -44.71
N PRO A 9 2.30 0.99 -44.42
CA PRO A 9 3.41 1.90 -44.11
C PRO A 9 3.97 1.66 -42.69
N THR A 10 5.28 1.67 -42.62
CA THR A 10 6.10 1.67 -41.43
C THR A 10 5.89 2.98 -40.64
N PRO A 11 5.63 2.96 -39.35
CA PRO A 11 5.64 4.19 -38.55
C PRO A 11 7.07 4.64 -38.26
N ALA A 12 7.32 5.90 -38.55
CA ALA A 12 8.56 6.62 -38.29
C ALA A 12 8.87 6.67 -36.79
N LYS A 13 10.16 6.49 -36.49
CA LYS A 13 10.75 6.79 -35.19
C LYS A 13 10.76 8.30 -34.98
N ASP A 14 10.04 8.79 -34.01
CA ASP A 14 10.26 10.13 -33.48
C ASP A 14 10.80 10.00 -32.06
N ALA A 15 12.07 10.36 -31.92
CA ALA A 15 12.81 10.42 -30.69
C ALA A 15 12.64 11.83 -30.11
N THR A 16 11.68 12.02 -29.25
CA THR A 16 11.63 13.20 -28.40
C THR A 16 12.12 12.86 -27.00
N LYS A 17 13.32 13.31 -26.78
CA LYS A 17 14.04 13.48 -25.55
C LYS A 17 13.25 14.37 -24.60
N GLY A 18 12.45 13.76 -23.70
CA GLY A 18 11.76 14.42 -22.60
C GLY A 18 12.59 14.34 -21.34
N ALA A 19 13.14 15.47 -20.93
CA ALA A 19 13.90 15.62 -19.72
C ALA A 19 13.11 15.15 -18.50
N SER A 20 13.67 14.18 -17.79
CA SER A 20 13.29 13.83 -16.44
C SER A 20 13.50 15.06 -15.55
N LYS A 21 12.43 15.70 -15.15
CA LYS A 21 12.45 16.62 -14.03
C LYS A 21 12.28 15.77 -12.79
N ASP A 22 13.36 15.65 -12.04
CA ASP A 22 13.34 15.30 -10.63
C ASP A 22 12.38 16.23 -9.89
N ALA A 23 11.13 15.82 -9.79
CA ALA A 23 10.26 16.33 -8.78
C ALA A 23 10.55 15.47 -7.54
N ALA A 24 11.47 15.92 -6.70
CA ALA A 24 11.50 15.54 -5.32
C ALA A 24 10.09 15.80 -4.76
N GLN A 25 9.26 14.77 -4.71
CA GLN A 25 8.04 14.82 -3.93
C GLN A 25 8.50 14.95 -2.49
N ALA A 26 8.44 16.17 -2.00
CA ALA A 26 8.47 16.43 -0.58
C ALA A 26 7.39 15.55 0.03
N VAL A 27 7.81 14.51 0.76
CA VAL A 27 6.94 13.70 1.60
C VAL A 27 6.21 14.70 2.50
N ASN A 28 4.95 14.92 2.16
CA ASN A 28 4.06 15.71 2.97
C ASN A 28 3.80 14.86 4.23
N ALA A 29 4.71 14.96 5.20
CA ALA A 29 4.41 14.55 6.56
C ALA A 29 3.16 15.33 6.92
N THR A 30 2.04 14.65 6.99
CA THR A 30 0.78 15.30 7.33
C THR A 30 0.96 15.99 8.68
N LYS A 31 0.42 17.17 8.83
CA LYS A 31 0.51 17.98 10.07
C LYS A 31 0.08 17.21 11.32
N ASP A 32 -0.59 16.08 11.16
CA ASP A 32 -1.04 15.22 12.23
C ASP A 32 0.09 14.33 12.80
N ASP A 33 1.09 13.94 12.00
CA ASP A 33 2.27 13.21 12.48
C ASP A 33 3.18 14.11 13.36
N ALA A 34 3.13 15.44 13.17
CA ALA A 34 3.97 16.37 13.91
C ALA A 34 3.41 16.73 15.31
N LYS A 35 2.11 16.55 15.53
CA LYS A 35 1.45 16.93 16.79
C LYS A 35 1.68 15.95 17.94
N ASP A 36 1.96 14.70 17.63
CA ASP A 36 2.15 13.63 18.60
C ASP A 36 3.59 13.10 18.64
N ALA A 37 4.49 13.68 17.85
CA ALA A 37 5.90 13.33 17.92
C ALA A 37 6.48 13.85 19.26
N PRO A 38 7.18 13.00 20.01
CA PRO A 38 7.88 13.45 21.21
C PRO A 38 8.88 14.56 20.84
N ALA A 39 9.07 15.50 21.75
CA ALA A 39 10.06 16.56 21.54
C ALA A 39 11.46 15.94 21.35
N PRO A 40 12.32 16.52 20.50
CA PRO A 40 13.70 16.06 20.34
C PRO A 40 14.41 15.92 21.69
N GLY A 41 15.03 14.75 21.93
CA GLY A 41 15.69 14.43 23.20
C GLY A 41 14.77 14.02 24.35
N SER A 42 13.47 13.90 24.13
CA SER A 42 12.56 13.30 25.11
C SER A 42 12.67 11.77 25.13
N PRO A 43 12.29 11.08 26.23
CA PRO A 43 12.31 9.62 26.29
C PRO A 43 11.55 8.93 25.15
N GLY A 44 10.54 9.59 24.57
CA GLY A 44 9.80 9.07 23.42
C GLY A 44 10.50 9.24 22.07
N ASP A 45 11.56 10.03 22.00
CA ASP A 45 12.35 10.24 20.79
C ASP A 45 13.28 9.06 20.45
N THR A 46 13.36 8.08 21.32
CA THR A 46 14.09 6.83 21.10
C THR A 46 13.30 5.80 20.28
N LEU A 47 12.01 6.04 20.02
CA LEU A 47 11.20 5.15 19.21
C LEU A 47 11.67 5.15 17.75
N THR A 48 11.82 3.98 17.21
CA THR A 48 12.11 3.82 15.78
C THR A 48 10.93 4.31 14.94
N ARG A 49 11.18 4.50 13.66
CA ARG A 49 10.14 4.79 12.66
C ARG A 49 9.06 3.71 12.64
N GLU A 50 9.47 2.46 12.77
CA GLU A 50 8.61 1.28 12.84
C GLU A 50 7.73 1.30 14.08
N ASP A 51 8.31 1.57 15.25
CA ASP A 51 7.58 1.67 16.50
C ASP A 51 6.50 2.74 16.45
N LYS A 52 6.80 3.91 15.88
CA LYS A 52 5.84 5.02 15.70
C LYS A 52 4.69 4.61 14.80
N ARG A 53 4.94 3.91 13.70
CA ARG A 53 3.91 3.41 12.79
C ARG A 53 3.03 2.35 13.43
N MET A 54 3.61 1.44 14.19
CA MET A 54 2.86 0.41 14.92
C MET A 54 2.02 1.02 16.05
N ALA A 55 2.59 1.96 16.81
CA ALA A 55 1.84 2.68 17.83
C ALA A 55 0.65 3.46 17.24
N TYR A 56 0.83 4.08 16.09
CA TYR A 56 -0.24 4.80 15.39
C TYR A 56 -1.41 3.89 15.05
N LEU A 57 -1.15 2.67 14.56
CA LEU A 57 -2.19 1.68 14.32
C LEU A 57 -3.00 1.40 15.57
N VAL A 58 -2.33 1.04 16.66
CA VAL A 58 -2.99 0.59 17.90
C VAL A 58 -3.80 1.70 18.55
N TYR A 59 -3.21 2.89 18.70
CA TYR A 59 -3.81 3.96 19.48
C TYR A 59 -4.76 4.86 18.68
N LYS A 60 -4.54 5.01 17.39
CA LYS A 60 -5.31 5.97 16.59
C LYS A 60 -6.24 5.35 15.58
N LEU A 61 -5.87 4.26 14.97
CA LEU A 61 -6.59 3.68 13.85
C LEU A 61 -7.59 2.59 14.22
N LEU A 62 -7.32 1.80 15.23
CA LEU A 62 -8.21 0.68 15.58
C LEU A 62 -9.33 1.09 16.55
N ASP A 63 -10.50 0.56 16.31
CA ASP A 63 -11.58 0.53 17.30
C ASP A 63 -11.42 -0.67 18.25
N LYS A 64 -12.35 -0.78 19.22
CA LYS A 64 -12.36 -1.88 20.21
C LYS A 64 -12.58 -3.27 19.59
N LYS A 65 -12.99 -3.34 18.33
CA LYS A 65 -13.22 -4.58 17.58
C LYS A 65 -12.10 -4.88 16.58
N GLY A 66 -11.01 -4.13 16.61
CA GLY A 66 -9.89 -4.28 15.67
C GLY A 66 -10.16 -3.76 14.26
N LYS A 67 -11.23 -2.95 14.07
CA LYS A 67 -11.53 -2.35 12.77
C LYS A 67 -10.89 -0.98 12.63
N ILE A 68 -10.48 -0.67 11.41
CA ILE A 68 -9.95 0.65 11.07
C ILE A 68 -11.06 1.69 11.13
N LYS A 69 -10.85 2.75 11.93
CA LYS A 69 -11.78 3.86 12.07
C LYS A 69 -11.63 4.86 10.93
N GLY A 70 -12.76 5.33 10.40
CA GLY A 70 -12.82 6.46 9.48
C GLY A 70 -12.07 6.25 8.16
N ALA A 71 -11.88 5.00 7.71
CA ALA A 71 -11.30 4.71 6.41
C ALA A 71 -12.25 5.12 5.29
N ASN A 72 -11.71 5.74 4.26
CA ASN A 72 -12.41 5.97 3.01
C ASN A 72 -12.31 4.70 2.13
N LEU A 73 -13.30 3.84 2.23
CA LEU A 73 -13.31 2.55 1.54
C LEU A 73 -13.24 2.68 0.01
N LYS A 74 -13.82 3.73 -0.57
CA LYS A 74 -13.76 3.97 -2.01
C LYS A 74 -12.34 4.32 -2.46
N ARG A 75 -11.64 5.17 -1.71
CA ARG A 75 -10.23 5.49 -1.97
C ARG A 75 -9.37 4.26 -1.72
N GLY A 76 -9.61 3.54 -0.63
CA GLY A 76 -8.92 2.30 -0.30
C GLY A 76 -9.05 1.23 -1.38
N ALA A 77 -10.24 1.04 -1.95
CA ALA A 77 -10.46 0.13 -3.08
C ALA A 77 -9.62 0.52 -4.31
N LYS A 78 -9.59 1.81 -4.65
CA LYS A 78 -8.79 2.31 -5.77
C LYS A 78 -7.29 2.08 -5.56
N LEU A 79 -6.79 2.40 -4.37
CA LEU A 79 -5.39 2.23 -4.01
C LEU A 79 -4.99 0.75 -3.94
N PHE A 80 -5.85 -0.10 -3.39
CA PHE A 80 -5.65 -1.55 -3.40
C PHE A 80 -5.57 -2.10 -4.82
N TYR A 81 -6.47 -1.66 -5.70
CA TYR A 81 -6.47 -2.05 -7.09
C TYR A 81 -5.16 -1.67 -7.80
N GLN A 82 -4.63 -0.48 -7.52
CA GLN A 82 -3.41 0.03 -8.14
C GLN A 82 -2.14 -0.65 -7.61
N ASN A 83 -2.03 -0.84 -6.30
CA ASN A 83 -0.78 -1.23 -5.65
C ASN A 83 -0.76 -2.70 -5.18
N CYS A 84 -1.88 -3.26 -4.77
CA CYS A 84 -1.95 -4.57 -4.12
C CYS A 84 -2.47 -5.68 -5.06
N ARG A 85 -3.42 -5.36 -5.92
CA ARG A 85 -4.03 -6.31 -6.86
C ARG A 85 -3.06 -7.06 -7.75
N PRO A 86 -1.98 -6.46 -8.28
CA PRO A 86 -1.06 -7.18 -9.15
C PRO A 86 -0.52 -8.48 -8.53
N CYS A 87 -0.27 -8.47 -7.22
CA CYS A 87 0.18 -9.63 -6.48
C CYS A 87 -0.96 -10.39 -5.80
N HIS A 88 -1.89 -9.68 -5.13
CA HIS A 88 -2.91 -10.30 -4.27
C HIS A 88 -4.20 -10.71 -5.00
N GLY A 89 -4.39 -10.26 -6.23
CA GLY A 89 -5.64 -10.49 -6.97
C GLY A 89 -6.69 -9.41 -6.68
N GLU A 90 -7.73 -9.38 -7.49
CA GLU A 90 -8.77 -8.36 -7.42
C GLU A 90 -9.61 -8.46 -6.13
N ASP A 91 -9.88 -9.68 -5.71
CA ASP A 91 -10.60 -10.04 -4.48
C ASP A 91 -9.68 -10.45 -3.32
N GLY A 92 -8.36 -10.36 -3.51
CA GLY A 92 -7.38 -10.71 -2.50
C GLY A 92 -7.09 -12.21 -2.36
N HIS A 93 -7.60 -13.08 -3.25
CA HIS A 93 -7.47 -14.54 -3.13
C HIS A 93 -6.31 -15.15 -3.92
N ARG A 94 -5.46 -14.37 -4.57
CA ARG A 94 -4.35 -14.93 -5.37
C ARG A 94 -3.27 -15.58 -4.53
N ILE A 95 -3.01 -15.06 -3.33
CA ILE A 95 -2.00 -15.59 -2.42
C ILE A 95 -2.69 -16.20 -1.21
N ASN A 96 -2.49 -17.51 -1.03
CA ASN A 96 -2.89 -18.21 0.19
C ASN A 96 -1.74 -18.20 1.19
N PHE A 97 -1.92 -17.52 2.32
CA PHE A 97 -0.90 -17.39 3.37
C PHE A 97 -0.77 -18.63 4.25
N ASN A 98 -1.69 -19.60 4.12
CA ASN A 98 -1.63 -20.87 4.88
C ASN A 98 -1.87 -22.06 3.96
N PRO A 99 -0.88 -22.40 3.08
CA PRO A 99 -1.04 -23.48 2.12
C PRO A 99 -1.12 -24.87 2.72
N MET A 100 -0.67 -25.03 3.98
CA MET A 100 -0.64 -26.31 4.69
C MET A 100 -1.84 -26.55 5.63
N GLY A 101 -2.76 -25.59 5.69
CA GLY A 101 -3.93 -25.64 6.58
C GLY A 101 -5.16 -25.02 5.94
N ASN A 102 -6.03 -24.45 6.76
CA ASN A 102 -7.18 -23.71 6.25
C ASN A 102 -6.68 -22.51 5.45
N PRO A 103 -7.16 -22.31 4.21
CA PRO A 103 -6.74 -21.19 3.40
C PRO A 103 -6.94 -19.86 4.13
N ALA A 104 -5.94 -19.01 4.05
CA ALA A 104 -5.98 -17.66 4.62
C ALA A 104 -5.58 -16.64 3.55
N PHE A 105 -6.43 -15.65 3.35
CA PHE A 105 -6.26 -14.64 2.33
C PHE A 105 -6.12 -13.24 2.93
N ILE A 106 -5.80 -12.25 2.11
CA ILE A 106 -5.48 -10.92 2.59
C ILE A 106 -6.62 -10.27 3.39
N GLY A 107 -7.87 -10.47 3.00
CA GLY A 107 -9.03 -9.96 3.72
C GLY A 107 -9.15 -10.55 5.12
N GLN A 108 -8.97 -11.85 5.23
CA GLN A 108 -8.95 -12.54 6.51
C GLN A 108 -7.79 -12.04 7.39
N ARG A 109 -6.58 -11.90 6.84
CA ARG A 109 -5.42 -11.36 7.57
C ARG A 109 -5.68 -9.93 8.06
N ALA A 110 -6.27 -9.09 7.24
CA ALA A 110 -6.64 -7.74 7.65
C ALA A 110 -7.67 -7.70 8.78
N ARG A 111 -8.54 -8.72 8.90
CA ARG A 111 -9.52 -8.82 9.98
C ARG A 111 -8.96 -9.44 11.27
N GLU A 112 -8.15 -10.48 11.13
CA GLU A 112 -7.71 -11.32 12.25
C GLU A 112 -6.37 -10.88 12.83
N ASP A 113 -5.50 -10.33 11.99
CA ASP A 113 -4.14 -9.94 12.37
C ASP A 113 -3.73 -8.62 11.70
N MET A 114 -4.47 -7.57 12.00
CA MET A 114 -4.20 -6.23 11.48
C MET A 114 -2.78 -5.72 11.83
N PRO A 115 -2.19 -5.99 12.99
CA PRO A 115 -0.82 -5.57 13.28
C PRO A 115 0.19 -6.12 12.26
N THR A 116 0.14 -7.42 11.95
CA THR A 116 1.03 -8.02 10.95
C THR A 116 0.72 -7.49 9.54
N PHE A 117 -0.56 -7.37 9.18
CA PHE A 117 -0.98 -6.78 7.90
C PHE A 117 -0.43 -5.36 7.73
N TRP A 118 -0.59 -4.52 8.76
CA TRP A 118 -0.11 -3.14 8.79
C TRP A 118 1.41 -3.05 8.68
N TYR A 119 2.12 -3.89 9.44
CA TYR A 119 3.57 -3.95 9.41
C TYR A 119 4.08 -4.29 8.01
N GLN A 120 3.57 -5.37 7.41
CA GLN A 120 3.98 -5.80 6.08
C GLN A 120 3.66 -4.78 4.99
N MET A 121 2.51 -4.12 5.07
CA MET A 121 2.17 -3.04 4.13
C MET A 121 3.14 -1.86 4.25
N ASN A 122 3.53 -1.48 5.46
CA ASN A 122 4.48 -0.39 5.66
C ASN A 122 5.90 -0.76 5.24
N PHE A 123 6.41 -1.90 5.71
CA PHE A 123 7.84 -2.22 5.65
C PHE A 123 8.17 -3.37 4.70
N GLY A 124 7.18 -4.00 4.12
CA GLY A 124 7.35 -5.13 3.22
C GLY A 124 7.66 -6.45 3.93
N ASP A 125 7.99 -7.45 3.14
CA ASP A 125 8.43 -8.78 3.57
C ASP A 125 9.36 -9.32 2.48
N GLU A 126 10.67 -9.19 2.68
CA GLU A 126 11.67 -9.58 1.70
C GLU A 126 11.62 -11.08 1.38
N ASP A 127 11.39 -11.92 2.39
CA ASP A 127 11.30 -13.38 2.21
C ASP A 127 10.14 -13.76 1.29
N ARG A 128 9.07 -12.98 1.30
CA ARG A 128 7.86 -13.17 0.49
C ARG A 128 7.77 -12.24 -0.71
N ARG A 129 8.82 -11.47 -0.98
CA ARG A 129 8.89 -10.49 -2.09
C ARG A 129 7.77 -9.45 -2.06
N MET A 130 7.37 -9.03 -0.89
CA MET A 130 6.45 -7.93 -0.71
C MET A 130 7.25 -6.64 -0.51
N GLU A 131 7.03 -5.67 -1.37
CA GLU A 131 7.69 -4.37 -1.31
C GLU A 131 7.18 -3.53 -0.13
N SER A 132 8.04 -2.64 0.35
CA SER A 132 7.67 -1.63 1.35
C SER A 132 6.95 -0.47 0.67
N TYR A 133 5.81 -0.07 1.19
CA TYR A 133 5.06 1.10 0.71
C TYR A 133 5.22 2.33 1.62
N TYR A 134 6.14 2.25 2.57
CA TYR A 134 6.32 3.29 3.59
C TYR A 134 6.58 4.69 3.00
N ASP A 135 7.39 4.78 1.96
CA ASP A 135 7.77 6.04 1.32
C ASP A 135 6.88 6.41 0.12
N GLU A 136 6.06 5.47 -0.36
CA GLU A 136 5.24 5.65 -1.56
C GLU A 136 3.78 6.01 -1.24
N ILE A 137 3.26 5.50 -0.12
CA ILE A 137 1.86 5.64 0.28
C ILE A 137 1.80 6.41 1.60
N THR A 138 0.98 7.44 1.65
CA THR A 138 0.77 8.23 2.86
C THR A 138 0.05 7.42 3.94
N LEU A 139 0.19 7.84 5.20
CA LEU A 139 -0.44 7.18 6.33
C LEU A 139 -1.97 7.12 6.21
N ASP A 140 -2.59 8.18 5.72
CA ASP A 140 -4.04 8.21 5.47
C ASP A 140 -4.47 7.26 4.35
N GLU A 141 -3.67 7.14 3.32
CA GLU A 141 -3.92 6.18 2.24
C GLU A 141 -3.73 4.74 2.70
N MET A 142 -2.71 4.47 3.52
CA MET A 142 -2.53 3.16 4.15
C MET A 142 -3.72 2.79 5.05
N LYS A 143 -4.23 3.76 5.81
CA LYS A 143 -5.45 3.59 6.61
C LYS A 143 -6.64 3.17 5.73
N ASP A 144 -6.81 3.81 4.60
CA ASP A 144 -7.91 3.51 3.68
C ASP A 144 -7.76 2.14 3.03
N ILE A 145 -6.53 1.76 2.63
CA ILE A 145 -6.22 0.43 2.11
C ILE A 145 -6.52 -0.63 3.17
N ALA A 146 -6.05 -0.43 4.40
CA ALA A 146 -6.27 -1.37 5.50
C ALA A 146 -7.76 -1.54 5.82
N GLY A 147 -8.51 -0.44 5.87
CA GLY A 147 -9.96 -0.48 6.05
C GLY A 147 -10.68 -1.20 4.93
N TYR A 148 -10.28 -0.96 3.68
CA TYR A 148 -10.83 -1.67 2.53
C TYR A 148 -10.49 -3.16 2.56
N ALA A 149 -9.24 -3.51 2.85
CA ALA A 149 -8.81 -4.91 2.94
C ALA A 149 -9.63 -5.72 3.96
N GLN A 150 -10.07 -5.11 5.06
CA GLN A 150 -10.99 -5.75 6.01
C GLN A 150 -12.36 -6.09 5.43
N THR A 151 -12.75 -5.51 4.29
CA THR A 151 -14.03 -5.80 3.61
C THR A 151 -13.91 -6.93 2.58
N LEU A 152 -12.69 -7.32 2.22
CA LEU A 152 -12.44 -8.42 1.28
C LEU A 152 -12.82 -9.77 1.91
N PRO A 153 -13.19 -10.77 1.08
CA PRO A 153 -13.56 -12.11 1.56
C PRO A 153 -12.47 -12.79 2.37
#